data_79c6a698608f7d2c3b9e3558e01829ef
#
_entry.id   79c6a698608f7d2c3b9e3558e01829ef
#
_cell.length_a   1.000
_cell.length_b   1.000
_cell.length_c   1.000
_cell.angle_alpha   90.00
_cell.angle_beta   90.00
_cell.angle_gamma   90.00
#
_symmetry.space_group_name_H-M   'P 1'
#
loop_
_entity.id
_entity.type
_entity.pdbx_description
1 polymer ?
#
loop_
_entity_poly.entity_id
_entity_poly.type
_entity_poly.pdbx_seq_one_letter_code
_entity_poly.pdbx_strand_id
1 'polypeptide(L)'
;MKYLNKAAIAATAILATTPMTAAAEGHLYIGGSVGSASLTEDFDGFNVDADSTAFRIVAGWQFNDYFSVEGGYHNFGTFEQTFDVNGEPVDVNLKADGFTLGATGTVPLGEKFALYGRAGSFFWDGDAEINGVSQAQPEDTNLYLGAGAKYAISDRFSLVGDWTRYSLVDSRSDVVSLGATFSF
;
A
#
# COMPACT_ATOMS: atom_id res chain seq x y z
N MET A 1 -0.16 28.97 -21.85
CA MET A 1 -0.12 29.31 -20.42
C MET A 1 -1.51 29.09 -19.84
N LYS A 2 -1.72 27.98 -19.18
CA LYS A 2 -2.90 27.73 -18.35
C LYS A 2 -2.37 27.10 -17.07
N TYR A 3 -2.29 27.91 -16.02
CA TYR A 3 -1.97 27.45 -14.69
C TYR A 3 -3.16 26.64 -14.17
N LEU A 4 -3.02 25.33 -14.10
CA LEU A 4 -3.96 24.50 -13.37
C LEU A 4 -3.69 24.69 -11.88
N ASN A 5 -4.71 25.17 -11.19
CA ASN A 5 -4.74 25.32 -9.74
C ASN A 5 -4.47 23.94 -9.11
N LYS A 6 -3.39 23.87 -8.36
CA LYS A 6 -3.14 22.78 -7.41
C LYS A 6 -4.20 22.90 -6.31
N ALA A 7 -5.27 22.16 -6.43
CA ALA A 7 -6.20 21.94 -5.34
C ALA A 7 -5.46 21.10 -4.31
N ALA A 8 -4.89 21.74 -3.30
CA ALA A 8 -4.45 21.06 -2.10
C ALA A 8 -5.69 20.45 -1.45
N ILE A 9 -5.86 19.15 -1.62
CA ILE A 9 -6.79 18.38 -0.82
C ILE A 9 -6.14 18.26 0.55
N ALA A 10 -6.39 19.24 1.40
CA ALA A 10 -6.15 19.11 2.81
C ALA A 10 -7.07 17.96 3.29
N ALA A 11 -6.51 16.79 3.55
CA ALA A 11 -7.16 15.75 4.30
C ALA A 11 -7.40 16.30 5.70
N THR A 12 -8.54 16.93 5.89
CA THR A 12 -9.03 17.31 7.20
C THR A 12 -9.39 16.00 7.90
N ALA A 13 -8.44 15.48 8.68
CA ALA A 13 -8.74 14.47 9.67
C ALA A 13 -9.77 15.08 10.62
N ILE A 14 -11.02 14.74 10.42
CA ILE A 14 -12.07 14.99 11.39
C ILE A 14 -11.75 14.07 12.56
N LEU A 15 -10.92 14.56 13.47
CA LEU A 15 -10.84 14.06 14.82
C LEU A 15 -12.22 14.36 15.44
N ALA A 16 -13.14 13.40 15.30
CA ALA A 16 -14.32 13.38 16.11
C ALA A 16 -13.84 13.26 17.56
N THR A 17 -13.80 14.38 18.27
CA THR A 17 -13.58 14.43 19.70
C THR A 17 -14.82 13.91 20.42
N THR A 18 -15.06 12.62 20.33
CA THR A 18 -15.84 11.93 21.33
C THR A 18 -14.94 11.80 22.56
N PRO A 19 -15.42 12.14 23.77
CA PRO A 19 -14.64 11.86 24.97
C PRO A 19 -14.51 10.34 25.08
N MET A 20 -13.34 9.83 24.71
CA MET A 20 -12.95 8.45 24.99
C MET A 20 -12.71 8.33 26.49
N THR A 21 -13.79 8.06 27.21
CA THR A 21 -13.69 7.57 28.57
C THR A 21 -13.43 6.08 28.52
N ALA A 22 -12.32 5.71 29.08
CA ALA A 22 -11.77 4.39 29.37
C ALA A 22 -10.57 4.03 28.50
N ALA A 23 -9.46 4.04 29.18
CA ALA A 23 -8.15 3.66 28.79
C ALA A 23 -8.09 2.24 28.17
N ALA A 24 -8.16 2.14 26.87
CA ALA A 24 -7.35 1.17 26.18
C ALA A 24 -5.99 1.87 26.05
N GLU A 25 -4.98 1.40 26.77
CA GLU A 25 -3.61 1.88 26.59
C GLU A 25 -3.22 1.59 25.16
N GLY A 26 -3.23 2.64 24.33
CA GLY A 26 -2.83 2.52 22.94
C GLY A 26 -1.38 2.02 22.88
N HIS A 27 -1.07 1.14 21.95
CA HIS A 27 0.28 0.58 21.83
C HIS A 27 0.82 0.79 20.42
N LEU A 28 2.13 0.94 20.36
CA LEU A 28 2.89 0.98 19.12
C LEU A 28 3.04 -0.44 18.57
N TYR A 29 2.97 -0.60 17.26
CA TYR A 29 3.39 -1.81 16.58
C TYR A 29 4.23 -1.49 15.34
N ILE A 30 5.06 -2.44 14.98
CA ILE A 30 5.79 -2.46 13.72
C ILE A 30 5.48 -3.75 12.98
N GLY A 31 5.59 -3.73 11.67
CA GLY A 31 5.35 -4.92 10.86
C GLY A 31 6.12 -4.93 9.56
N GLY A 32 6.23 -6.11 8.99
CA GLY A 32 6.79 -6.31 7.67
C GLY A 32 6.05 -7.42 6.94
N SER A 33 5.90 -7.26 5.62
CA SER A 33 5.29 -8.27 4.77
C SER A 33 5.98 -8.33 3.42
N VAL A 34 5.89 -9.49 2.80
CA VAL A 34 6.31 -9.75 1.42
C VAL A 34 5.15 -10.35 0.66
N GLY A 35 5.06 -10.08 -0.64
CA GLY A 35 3.95 -10.53 -1.45
C GLY A 35 4.22 -10.42 -2.93
N SER A 36 3.18 -10.70 -3.71
CA SER A 36 3.15 -10.50 -5.14
C SER A 36 2.29 -9.28 -5.47
N ALA A 37 2.81 -8.39 -6.28
CA ALA A 37 2.10 -7.27 -6.87
C ALA A 37 1.76 -7.62 -8.32
N SER A 38 0.51 -7.45 -8.70
CA SER A 38 0.03 -7.60 -10.08
C SER A 38 -0.43 -6.24 -10.59
N LEU A 39 0.11 -5.82 -11.72
CA LEU A 39 -0.34 -4.65 -12.48
C LEU A 39 -1.29 -5.11 -13.57
N THR A 40 -2.47 -4.52 -13.61
CA THR A 40 -3.42 -4.71 -14.72
C THR A 40 -3.66 -3.35 -15.36
N GLU A 41 -3.24 -3.20 -16.60
CA GLU A 41 -3.53 -2.04 -17.45
C GLU A 41 -4.41 -2.47 -18.62
N ASP A 42 -5.52 -1.76 -18.78
CA ASP A 42 -6.40 -1.88 -19.95
C ASP A 42 -6.01 -0.83 -21.00
N PHE A 43 -5.11 -1.18 -21.91
CA PHE A 43 -4.86 -0.38 -23.11
C PHE A 43 -5.61 -0.98 -24.31
N ASP A 44 -6.71 -0.35 -24.71
CA ASP A 44 -7.39 -0.50 -26.02
C ASP A 44 -7.42 -1.94 -26.58
N GLY A 45 -7.70 -2.93 -25.69
CA GLY A 45 -7.81 -4.35 -26.04
C GLY A 45 -6.57 -5.22 -25.81
N PHE A 46 -5.52 -4.69 -25.21
CA PHE A 46 -4.36 -5.46 -24.75
C PHE A 46 -4.30 -5.44 -23.23
N ASN A 47 -4.43 -6.61 -22.60
CA ASN A 47 -4.18 -6.79 -21.16
C ASN A 47 -2.69 -7.03 -20.97
N VAL A 48 -2.04 -6.18 -20.20
CA VAL A 48 -0.65 -6.39 -19.77
C VAL A 48 -0.72 -6.84 -18.32
N ASP A 49 -0.41 -8.11 -18.07
CA ASP A 49 -0.28 -8.67 -16.74
C ASP A 49 1.21 -8.79 -16.41
N ALA A 50 1.70 -8.01 -15.46
CA ALA A 50 3.05 -8.10 -14.95
C ALA A 50 3.02 -8.38 -13.45
N ASP A 51 3.76 -9.40 -13.02
CA ASP A 51 3.91 -9.77 -11.62
C ASP A 51 5.29 -9.35 -11.11
N SER A 52 5.32 -8.86 -9.88
CA SER A 52 6.56 -8.48 -9.20
C SER A 52 6.50 -8.88 -7.72
N THR A 53 7.67 -9.01 -7.10
CA THR A 53 7.78 -9.23 -5.66
C THR A 53 7.75 -7.90 -4.94
N ALA A 54 6.72 -7.69 -4.12
CA ALA A 54 6.57 -6.51 -3.30
C ALA A 54 6.98 -6.78 -1.85
N PHE A 55 7.52 -5.76 -1.19
CA PHE A 55 7.68 -5.78 0.27
C PHE A 55 7.15 -4.50 0.89
N ARG A 56 6.76 -4.60 2.16
CA ARG A 56 6.23 -3.49 2.95
C ARG A 56 6.78 -3.53 4.36
N ILE A 57 7.10 -2.34 4.89
CA ILE A 57 7.40 -2.12 6.30
C ILE A 57 6.41 -1.08 6.81
N VAL A 58 5.81 -1.33 7.97
CA VAL A 58 4.80 -0.46 8.57
C VAL A 58 5.12 -0.19 10.03
N ALA A 59 4.71 0.99 10.50
CA ALA A 59 4.61 1.33 11.91
C ALA A 59 3.23 1.92 12.16
N GLY A 60 2.60 1.53 13.26
CA GLY A 60 1.26 2.00 13.55
C GLY A 60 1.04 2.18 15.04
N TRP A 61 0.07 3.03 15.36
CA TRP A 61 -0.44 3.22 16.71
C TRP A 61 -1.85 2.68 16.79
N GLN A 62 -2.04 1.64 17.59
CA GLN A 62 -3.33 1.05 17.88
C GLN A 62 -3.95 1.77 19.06
N PHE A 63 -5.10 2.41 18.84
CA PHE A 63 -5.80 3.17 19.89
C PHE A 63 -6.63 2.28 20.79
N ASN A 64 -7.18 1.21 20.22
CA ASN A 64 -8.00 0.20 20.88
C ASN A 64 -8.07 -1.04 20.01
N ASP A 65 -8.80 -2.06 20.40
CA ASP A 65 -8.94 -3.34 19.69
C ASP A 65 -9.51 -3.20 18.26
N TYR A 66 -10.12 -2.06 17.93
CA TYR A 66 -10.87 -1.84 16.70
C TYR A 66 -10.22 -0.86 15.74
N PHE A 67 -9.38 0.07 16.23
CA PHE A 67 -8.84 1.16 15.40
C PHE A 67 -7.36 1.41 15.61
N SER A 68 -6.66 1.59 14.49
CA SER A 68 -5.28 2.05 14.46
C SER A 68 -5.05 3.05 13.32
N VAL A 69 -3.98 3.83 13.44
CA VAL A 69 -3.38 4.57 12.32
C VAL A 69 -2.04 3.95 11.98
N GLU A 70 -1.70 3.97 10.70
CA GLU A 70 -0.56 3.25 10.16
C GLU A 70 0.14 4.11 9.12
N GLY A 71 1.47 4.21 9.23
CA GLY A 71 2.34 4.70 8.18
C GLY A 71 3.24 3.57 7.70
N GLY A 72 3.58 3.54 6.42
CA GLY A 72 4.41 2.48 5.88
C GLY A 72 5.18 2.88 4.64
N TYR A 73 6.28 2.16 4.39
CA TYR A 73 7.01 2.19 3.14
C TYR A 73 6.70 0.93 2.35
N HIS A 74 6.42 1.11 1.07
CA HIS A 74 6.08 0.06 0.13
C HIS A 74 7.04 0.10 -1.05
N ASN A 75 7.56 -1.06 -1.41
CA ASN A 75 8.33 -1.23 -2.64
C ASN A 75 7.69 -2.37 -3.44
N PHE A 76 7.28 -2.07 -4.66
CA PHE A 76 6.59 -3.01 -5.54
C PHE A 76 7.56 -3.83 -6.40
N GLY A 77 8.89 -3.68 -6.16
CA GLY A 77 9.91 -4.34 -6.95
C GLY A 77 10.13 -3.68 -8.31
N THR A 78 10.66 -4.46 -9.23
CA THR A 78 10.89 -4.04 -10.61
C THR A 78 10.00 -4.86 -11.52
N PHE A 79 9.19 -4.19 -12.32
CA PHE A 79 8.44 -4.81 -13.41
C PHE A 79 9.30 -4.75 -14.67
N GLU A 80 9.71 -5.90 -15.17
CA GLU A 80 10.52 -6.02 -16.38
C GLU A 80 9.62 -6.47 -17.54
N GLN A 81 9.59 -5.68 -18.60
CA GLN A 81 8.88 -6.02 -19.84
C GLN A 81 9.79 -5.79 -21.05
N THR A 82 9.83 -6.78 -21.94
CA THR A 82 10.53 -6.66 -23.21
C THR A 82 9.50 -6.55 -24.33
N PHE A 83 9.52 -5.46 -25.06
CA PHE A 83 8.67 -5.23 -26.24
C PHE A 83 9.50 -5.39 -27.51
N ASP A 84 8.93 -6.06 -28.51
CA ASP A 84 9.53 -6.15 -29.84
C ASP A 84 9.01 -5.00 -30.71
N VAL A 85 9.86 -4.01 -30.96
CA VAL A 85 9.51 -2.84 -31.79
C VAL A 85 10.30 -2.92 -33.10
N ASN A 86 9.63 -3.25 -34.20
CA ASN A 86 10.23 -3.40 -35.52
C ASN A 86 11.37 -4.46 -35.63
N GLY A 87 11.31 -5.52 -34.79
CA GLY A 87 12.34 -6.57 -34.78
C GLY A 87 13.54 -6.27 -33.88
N GLU A 88 13.49 -5.21 -33.08
CA GLU A 88 14.48 -4.89 -32.07
C GLU A 88 13.85 -5.02 -30.67
N PRO A 89 14.45 -5.76 -29.73
CA PRO A 89 13.95 -5.86 -28.35
C PRO A 89 14.20 -4.54 -27.61
N VAL A 90 13.15 -3.98 -27.03
CA VAL A 90 13.20 -2.81 -26.16
C VAL A 90 12.86 -3.26 -24.73
N ASP A 91 13.82 -3.15 -23.83
CA ASP A 91 13.65 -3.47 -22.43
C ASP A 91 13.11 -2.24 -21.67
N VAL A 92 11.99 -2.42 -20.98
CA VAL A 92 11.36 -1.41 -20.14
C VAL A 92 11.34 -1.92 -18.72
N ASN A 93 12.01 -1.19 -17.82
CA ASN A 93 12.02 -1.47 -16.39
C ASN A 93 11.22 -0.37 -15.66
N LEU A 94 10.17 -0.77 -14.96
CA LEU A 94 9.37 0.11 -14.13
C LEU A 94 9.63 -0.22 -12.67
N LYS A 95 10.02 0.78 -11.89
CA LYS A 95 10.14 0.70 -10.44
C LYS A 95 9.12 1.63 -9.82
N ALA A 96 8.43 1.13 -8.81
CA ALA A 96 7.50 1.91 -8.05
C ALA A 96 7.74 1.66 -6.55
N ASP A 97 7.89 2.72 -5.81
CA ASP A 97 7.93 2.69 -4.36
C ASP A 97 7.28 3.95 -3.77
N GLY A 98 7.00 3.92 -2.49
CA GLY A 98 6.35 5.07 -1.87
C GLY A 98 5.96 4.85 -0.43
N PHE A 99 5.32 5.87 0.13
CA PHE A 99 4.85 5.89 1.50
C PHE A 99 3.33 5.84 1.57
N THR A 100 2.82 5.15 2.59
CA THR A 100 1.39 5.16 2.90
C THR A 100 1.13 5.83 4.24
N LEU A 101 -0.01 6.45 4.34
CA LEU A 101 -0.60 6.91 5.60
C LEU A 101 -2.08 6.59 5.58
N GLY A 102 -2.57 5.89 6.61
CA GLY A 102 -3.96 5.48 6.63
C GLY A 102 -4.45 5.03 7.99
N ALA A 103 -5.68 4.54 7.98
CA ALA A 103 -6.35 3.97 9.14
C ALA A 103 -6.71 2.51 8.89
N THR A 104 -6.70 1.74 9.96
CA THR A 104 -7.08 0.33 9.95
C THR A 104 -8.22 0.11 10.94
N GLY A 105 -9.29 -0.52 10.45
CA GLY A 105 -10.40 -1.01 11.26
C GLY A 105 -10.27 -2.52 11.45
N THR A 106 -10.35 -3.00 12.68
CA THR A 106 -10.18 -4.40 13.05
C THR A 106 -11.45 -4.96 13.68
N VAL A 107 -11.82 -6.17 13.33
CA VAL A 107 -12.92 -6.93 13.93
C VAL A 107 -12.34 -8.19 14.55
N PRO A 108 -12.19 -8.27 15.88
CA PRO A 108 -11.75 -9.48 16.57
C PRO A 108 -12.79 -10.62 16.38
N LEU A 109 -12.33 -11.80 16.02
CA LEU A 109 -13.14 -13.03 15.88
C LEU A 109 -12.70 -14.08 16.89
N GLY A 110 -12.58 -13.68 18.14
CA GLY A 110 -12.10 -14.50 19.25
C GLY A 110 -10.75 -14.00 19.78
N GLU A 111 -10.06 -14.84 20.54
CA GLU A 111 -8.83 -14.43 21.25
C GLU A 111 -7.59 -14.32 20.34
N LYS A 112 -7.56 -15.04 19.23
CA LYS A 112 -6.36 -15.14 18.38
C LYS A 112 -6.55 -14.67 16.95
N PHE A 113 -7.78 -14.56 16.49
CA PHE A 113 -8.09 -14.27 15.11
C PHE A 113 -8.83 -12.95 14.97
N ALA A 114 -8.44 -12.14 14.00
CA ALA A 114 -9.13 -10.90 13.66
C ALA A 114 -9.13 -10.69 12.14
N LEU A 115 -10.19 -10.06 11.64
CA LEU A 115 -10.23 -9.49 10.30
C LEU A 115 -9.96 -8.00 10.38
N TYR A 116 -9.35 -7.45 9.36
CA TYR A 116 -9.16 -6.00 9.29
C TYR A 116 -9.34 -5.46 7.88
N GLY A 117 -9.76 -4.20 7.83
CA GLY A 117 -9.77 -3.41 6.63
C GLY A 117 -8.92 -2.16 6.83
N ARG A 118 -8.26 -1.69 5.79
CA ARG A 118 -7.45 -0.47 5.83
C ARG A 118 -7.75 0.42 4.64
N ALA A 119 -7.60 1.74 4.85
CA ALA A 119 -7.75 2.74 3.82
C ALA A 119 -6.83 3.92 4.10
N GLY A 120 -6.34 4.57 3.07
CA GLY A 120 -5.48 5.73 3.22
C GLY A 120 -4.96 6.28 1.91
N SER A 121 -3.96 7.14 2.03
CA SER A 121 -3.26 7.75 0.91
C SER A 121 -1.93 7.07 0.67
N PHE A 122 -1.60 6.88 -0.58
CA PHE A 122 -0.34 6.38 -1.06
C PHE A 122 0.38 7.50 -1.82
N PHE A 123 1.55 7.87 -1.34
CA PHE A 123 2.46 8.87 -1.90
C PHE A 123 3.60 8.12 -2.57
N TRP A 124 3.66 8.16 -3.87
CA TRP A 124 4.59 7.34 -4.62
C TRP A 124 5.44 8.14 -5.59
N ASP A 125 6.66 7.66 -5.80
CA ASP A 125 7.59 8.10 -6.81
C ASP A 125 7.78 6.96 -7.82
N GLY A 126 7.73 7.27 -9.10
CA GLY A 126 7.95 6.30 -10.17
C GLY A 126 9.17 6.68 -11.01
N ASP A 127 10.04 5.71 -11.24
CA ASP A 127 11.12 5.81 -12.20
C ASP A 127 10.87 4.84 -13.36
N ALA A 128 10.78 5.38 -14.57
CA ALA A 128 10.74 4.59 -15.79
C ALA A 128 12.11 4.66 -16.46
N GLU A 129 12.71 3.52 -16.73
CA GLU A 129 13.96 3.40 -17.47
C GLU A 129 13.70 2.73 -18.83
N ILE A 130 13.96 3.47 -19.91
CA ILE A 130 13.82 2.99 -21.27
C ILE A 130 15.22 3.00 -21.90
N ASN A 131 15.73 1.84 -22.29
CA ASN A 131 17.08 1.68 -22.89
C ASN A 131 18.20 2.34 -22.06
N GLY A 132 18.13 2.27 -20.72
CA GLY A 132 19.16 2.84 -19.85
C GLY A 132 19.04 4.36 -19.63
N VAL A 133 17.94 5.00 -20.05
CA VAL A 133 17.67 6.42 -19.82
C VAL A 133 16.51 6.56 -18.84
N SER A 134 16.81 7.03 -17.63
CA SER A 134 15.81 7.27 -16.60
C SER A 134 14.95 8.49 -16.94
N GLN A 135 13.64 8.33 -16.88
CA GLN A 135 12.66 9.43 -16.94
C GLN A 135 11.90 9.47 -15.63
N ALA A 136 12.11 10.52 -14.85
CA ALA A 136 11.36 10.76 -13.62
C ALA A 136 9.88 10.99 -13.96
N GLN A 137 9.00 10.25 -13.29
CA GLN A 137 7.55 10.49 -13.34
C GLN A 137 7.17 11.50 -12.24
N PRO A 138 6.10 12.28 -12.43
CA PRO A 138 5.65 13.21 -11.40
C PRO A 138 5.18 12.47 -10.15
N GLU A 139 5.52 13.01 -9.00
CA GLU A 139 4.98 12.59 -7.70
C GLU A 139 3.45 12.71 -7.71
N ASP A 140 2.75 11.66 -7.30
CA ASP A 140 1.29 11.68 -7.21
C ASP A 140 0.80 11.07 -5.88
N THR A 141 -0.44 11.41 -5.53
CA THR A 141 -1.08 10.92 -4.31
C THR A 141 -2.35 10.18 -4.67
N ASN A 142 -2.38 8.90 -4.38
CA ASN A 142 -3.48 8.02 -4.71
C ASN A 142 -4.10 7.38 -3.46
N LEU A 143 -5.30 6.85 -3.60
CA LEU A 143 -5.96 6.11 -2.54
C LEU A 143 -5.56 4.63 -2.58
N TYR A 144 -5.46 4.02 -1.42
CA TYR A 144 -5.38 2.57 -1.29
C TYR A 144 -6.47 2.04 -0.37
N LEU A 145 -6.90 0.82 -0.64
CA LEU A 145 -7.84 0.04 0.15
C LEU A 145 -7.29 -1.37 0.31
N GLY A 146 -7.44 -1.96 1.49
CA GLY A 146 -7.01 -3.33 1.73
C GLY A 146 -7.90 -4.04 2.74
N ALA A 147 -7.85 -5.35 2.69
CA ALA A 147 -8.51 -6.22 3.65
C ALA A 147 -7.60 -7.41 3.96
N GLY A 148 -7.65 -7.91 5.18
CA GLY A 148 -6.79 -8.99 5.60
C GLY A 148 -7.25 -9.67 6.88
N ALA A 149 -6.44 -10.65 7.27
CA ALA A 149 -6.60 -11.41 8.50
C ALA A 149 -5.32 -11.35 9.34
N LYS A 150 -5.50 -11.33 10.63
CA LYS A 150 -4.45 -11.33 11.65
C LYS A 150 -4.63 -12.53 12.55
N TYR A 151 -3.54 -13.26 12.82
CA TYR A 151 -3.51 -14.36 13.76
C TYR A 151 -2.46 -14.12 14.83
N ALA A 152 -2.87 -13.97 16.07
CA ALA A 152 -1.99 -13.78 17.21
C ALA A 152 -1.31 -15.11 17.60
N ILE A 153 0.03 -15.14 17.47
CA ILE A 153 0.87 -16.26 17.94
C ILE A 153 1.13 -16.11 19.44
N SER A 154 1.35 -14.86 19.87
CA SER A 154 1.53 -14.46 21.26
C SER A 154 0.94 -13.06 21.47
N ASP A 155 0.98 -12.55 22.70
CA ASP A 155 0.46 -11.22 23.05
C ASP A 155 1.15 -10.09 22.27
N ARG A 156 2.38 -10.33 21.78
CA ARG A 156 3.17 -9.33 21.06
C ARG A 156 3.39 -9.64 19.59
N PHE A 157 3.22 -10.89 19.17
CA PHE A 157 3.57 -11.31 17.82
C PHE A 157 2.37 -11.88 17.08
N SER A 158 2.10 -11.34 15.90
CA SER A 158 1.01 -11.81 15.04
C SER A 158 1.47 -12.02 13.61
N LEU A 159 0.90 -13.02 12.96
CA LEU A 159 0.97 -13.18 11.51
C LEU A 159 -0.14 -12.37 10.86
N VAL A 160 0.14 -11.81 9.71
CA VAL A 160 -0.83 -11.06 8.91
C VAL A 160 -0.81 -11.53 7.47
N GLY A 161 -1.99 -11.64 6.88
CA GLY A 161 -2.13 -11.88 5.45
C GLY A 161 -3.17 -10.93 4.90
N ASP A 162 -2.87 -10.28 3.80
CA ASP A 162 -3.76 -9.26 3.23
C ASP A 162 -3.69 -9.15 1.72
N TRP A 163 -4.75 -8.58 1.20
CA TRP A 163 -4.86 -8.05 -0.13
C TRP A 163 -5.02 -6.54 -0.05
N THR A 164 -4.27 -5.80 -0.84
CA THR A 164 -4.34 -4.35 -0.92
C THR A 164 -4.39 -3.90 -2.37
N ARG A 165 -5.32 -3.02 -2.69
CA ARG A 165 -5.46 -2.35 -3.98
C ARG A 165 -4.98 -0.92 -3.87
N TYR A 166 -4.09 -0.55 -4.77
CA TYR A 166 -3.63 0.80 -4.99
C TYR A 166 -4.27 1.33 -6.27
N SER A 167 -5.01 2.45 -6.16
CA SER A 167 -5.60 3.11 -7.32
C SER A 167 -4.57 4.12 -7.83
N LEU A 168 -3.94 3.84 -8.94
CA LEU A 168 -3.06 4.77 -9.66
C LEU A 168 -3.89 5.53 -10.70
N VAL A 169 -3.40 6.68 -11.21
CA VAL A 169 -4.21 7.61 -12.03
C VAL A 169 -4.90 6.94 -13.21
N ASP A 170 -4.24 6.00 -13.90
CA ASP A 170 -4.79 5.27 -15.04
C ASP A 170 -4.63 3.74 -14.92
N SER A 171 -4.11 3.24 -13.80
CA SER A 171 -3.85 1.83 -13.57
C SER A 171 -4.25 1.37 -12.17
N ARG A 172 -4.28 0.06 -11.95
CA ARG A 172 -4.55 -0.56 -10.66
C ARG A 172 -3.46 -1.56 -10.35
N SER A 173 -2.96 -1.50 -9.11
CA SER A 173 -2.06 -2.53 -8.62
C SER A 173 -2.72 -3.27 -7.46
N ASP A 174 -2.80 -4.57 -7.58
CA ASP A 174 -3.27 -5.47 -6.53
C ASP A 174 -2.07 -6.19 -5.91
N VAL A 175 -1.98 -6.16 -4.59
CA VAL A 175 -0.90 -6.82 -3.85
C VAL A 175 -1.50 -7.83 -2.88
N VAL A 176 -1.07 -9.08 -2.98
CA VAL A 176 -1.35 -10.11 -1.97
C VAL A 176 -0.10 -10.36 -1.18
N SER A 177 -0.16 -10.24 0.13
CA SER A 177 1.02 -10.32 0.99
C SER A 177 0.81 -11.15 2.25
N LEU A 178 1.93 -11.71 2.75
CA LEU A 178 2.04 -12.36 4.05
C LEU A 178 3.14 -11.70 4.85
N GLY A 179 2.93 -11.57 6.15
CA GLY A 179 3.88 -10.89 7.01
C GLY A 179 3.65 -11.14 8.48
N ALA A 180 4.31 -10.32 9.28
CA ALA A 180 4.20 -10.36 10.72
C ALA A 180 4.21 -8.96 11.32
N THR A 181 3.58 -8.82 12.49
CA THR A 181 3.59 -7.61 13.30
C THR A 181 4.08 -7.90 14.71
N PHE A 182 4.78 -6.95 15.29
CA PHE A 182 5.23 -6.95 16.68
C PHE A 182 4.66 -5.74 17.40
N SER A 183 4.00 -5.96 18.52
CA SER A 183 3.41 -4.94 19.41
C SER A 183 4.26 -4.75 20.66
N PHE A 184 4.44 -3.51 21.10
CA PHE A 184 5.29 -3.12 22.23
C PHE A 184 4.51 -3.06 23.53
#